data_e938ebdf9c1d1a87a13c6eb0a281b9e5
#
_entry.id   e938ebdf9c1d1a87a13c6eb0a281b9e5
#
_cell.length_a   1.000
_cell.length_b   1.000
_cell.length_c   1.000
_cell.angle_alpha   90.00
_cell.angle_beta   90.00
_cell.angle_gamma   90.00
#
_symmetry.space_group_name_H-M   'P 1'
#
loop_
_entity.id
_entity.type
_entity.pdbx_description
1 polymer ?
#
loop_
_entity_poly.entity_id
_entity_poly.type
_entity_poly.pdbx_seq_one_letter_code
_entity_poly.pdbx_strand_id
1 'polypeptide(L)'
;MELFDFDDILIEPARISSIRSRSVINSRYENGYLPLFTAPMDTVICPENLHYFKNNGIFPVLPRIKSPNNNYISITEFLSYGLEDFERIFLENTQNGDSEFPMLALIDVANGHMSDLMNLSSKAKSKYGDKIKLMVGNVANPDTFLEYSKLGVDYVRIGIGNGNGCLTTVQTGVGYPMASLISECSRYKSNKTKIVADGGFKKYSDVVKGLALGADYVMLGSILNKCLESCGETTDNHGEKINQYQPEAKKMFDVDIPLFKVFRGMSTKEVQRDWGKTNLTTSEGIVRKNQVEYTIDGWVGNFESYLKSAMSYTNKKELHNFIGGVHYNRITLNSFRRFDK
;
A
#
# COMPACT_ATOMS: atom_id res chain seq x y z
N MET A 1 3.92 -25.40 9.61
CA MET A 1 5.02 -24.38 9.63
C MET A 1 4.58 -23.28 10.58
N GLU A 2 5.45 -22.83 11.48
CA GLU A 2 5.12 -21.72 12.37
C GLU A 2 5.15 -20.41 11.57
N LEU A 3 4.06 -19.64 11.64
CA LEU A 3 3.96 -18.35 10.97
C LEU A 3 4.74 -17.28 11.74
N PHE A 4 5.23 -16.27 11.06
CA PHE A 4 6.06 -15.21 11.61
C PHE A 4 5.68 -13.84 11.03
N ASP A 5 6.04 -12.77 11.73
CA ASP A 5 5.88 -11.40 11.25
C ASP A 5 7.22 -10.65 11.26
N PHE A 6 7.21 -9.37 10.93
CA PHE A 6 8.43 -8.55 10.76
C PHE A 6 9.32 -8.50 12.00
N ASP A 7 8.74 -8.58 13.19
CA ASP A 7 9.49 -8.58 14.45
C ASP A 7 10.23 -9.91 14.73
N ASP A 8 9.88 -10.98 14.01
CA ASP A 8 10.47 -12.31 14.16
C ASP A 8 11.65 -12.56 13.23
N ILE A 9 12.06 -11.57 12.42
CA ILE A 9 13.15 -11.75 11.45
C ILE A 9 14.13 -10.57 11.42
N LEU A 10 15.37 -10.89 11.00
CA LEU A 10 16.37 -9.91 10.58
C LEU A 10 16.92 -10.33 9.21
N ILE A 11 17.13 -9.33 8.34
CA ILE A 11 17.80 -9.54 7.04
C ILE A 11 19.25 -9.90 7.33
N GLU A 12 19.74 -10.98 6.70
CA GLU A 12 21.12 -11.43 6.84
C GLU A 12 22.04 -10.61 5.93
N PRO A 13 23.10 -9.98 6.47
CA PRO A 13 24.09 -9.33 5.62
C PRO A 13 24.78 -10.35 4.71
N ALA A 14 25.14 -9.94 3.51
CA ALA A 14 25.96 -10.75 2.64
C ALA A 14 27.31 -11.02 3.30
N ARG A 15 27.86 -12.23 3.06
CA ARG A 15 29.19 -12.59 3.58
C ARG A 15 30.28 -11.59 3.18
N ILE A 16 30.19 -11.06 1.96
CA ILE A 16 31.08 -10.03 1.42
C ILE A 16 30.23 -9.10 0.57
N SER A 17 30.38 -7.79 0.76
CA SER A 17 29.79 -6.77 -0.13
C SER A 17 30.87 -6.04 -0.90
N SER A 18 30.72 -5.96 -2.21
CA SER A 18 31.58 -5.18 -3.10
C SER A 18 31.13 -3.73 -3.26
N ILE A 19 30.04 -3.34 -2.61
CA ILE A 19 29.44 -2.00 -2.70
C ILE A 19 30.20 -1.04 -1.78
N ARG A 20 31.00 -0.16 -2.35
CA ARG A 20 31.79 0.83 -1.59
C ARG A 20 31.00 2.07 -1.22
N SER A 21 29.98 2.44 -1.99
CA SER A 21 29.18 3.63 -1.76
C SER A 21 27.70 3.35 -2.09
N ARG A 22 26.78 3.91 -1.28
CA ARG A 22 25.35 3.85 -1.51
C ARG A 22 24.91 4.64 -2.76
N SER A 23 25.77 5.54 -3.27
CA SER A 23 25.49 6.33 -4.46
C SER A 23 25.38 5.51 -5.75
N VAL A 24 25.95 4.28 -5.77
CA VAL A 24 25.86 3.37 -6.92
C VAL A 24 24.66 2.43 -6.86
N ILE A 25 23.80 2.59 -5.85
CA ILE A 25 22.62 1.74 -5.65
C ILE A 25 21.41 2.36 -6.30
N ASN A 26 20.75 1.59 -7.17
CA ASN A 26 19.47 1.95 -7.77
C ASN A 26 18.33 1.32 -6.93
N SER A 27 17.69 2.16 -6.11
CA SER A 27 16.58 1.80 -5.20
C SER A 27 15.19 2.03 -5.81
N ARG A 28 15.12 2.43 -7.08
CA ARG A 28 13.90 2.77 -7.80
C ARG A 28 13.68 1.87 -8.99
N TYR A 29 12.43 1.77 -9.44
CA TYR A 29 12.10 1.18 -10.73
C TYR A 29 12.53 2.10 -11.88
N GLU A 30 12.59 1.56 -13.11
CA GLU A 30 13.01 2.30 -14.32
C GLU A 30 12.15 3.56 -14.59
N ASN A 31 10.89 3.56 -14.17
CA ASN A 31 10.00 4.70 -14.25
C ASN A 31 10.23 5.77 -13.17
N GLY A 32 11.26 5.63 -12.33
CA GLY A 32 11.63 6.56 -11.27
C GLY A 32 10.86 6.41 -9.96
N TYR A 33 9.86 5.53 -9.90
CA TYR A 33 9.09 5.29 -8.67
C TYR A 33 9.84 4.37 -7.70
N LEU A 34 9.67 4.64 -6.41
CA LEU A 34 10.01 3.72 -5.33
C LEU A 34 9.05 2.53 -5.31
N PRO A 35 9.39 1.41 -4.66
CA PRO A 35 8.50 0.25 -4.51
C PRO A 35 7.36 0.52 -3.50
N LEU A 36 6.68 1.66 -3.65
CA LEU A 36 5.68 2.17 -2.72
C LEU A 36 4.40 2.59 -3.44
N PHE A 37 3.26 2.22 -2.85
CA PHE A 37 1.94 2.72 -3.18
C PHE A 37 1.33 3.49 -2.02
N THR A 38 0.51 4.51 -2.29
CA THR A 38 -0.42 5.05 -1.29
C THR A 38 -1.55 4.06 -1.07
N ALA A 39 -2.00 3.87 0.18
CA ALA A 39 -3.26 3.20 0.41
C ALA A 39 -4.43 4.09 -0.07
N PRO A 40 -5.47 3.52 -0.71
CA PRO A 40 -6.62 4.25 -1.23
C PRO A 40 -7.55 4.70 -0.10
N MET A 41 -7.05 5.58 0.76
CA MET A 41 -7.72 6.08 1.95
C MET A 41 -7.94 7.58 1.84
N ASP A 42 -9.17 8.03 2.09
CA ASP A 42 -9.58 9.43 2.03
C ASP A 42 -8.98 10.32 3.13
N THR A 43 -8.20 9.74 4.02
CA THR A 43 -7.37 10.44 5.01
C THR A 43 -5.87 10.39 4.68
N VAL A 44 -5.50 9.85 3.53
CA VAL A 44 -4.12 9.75 3.04
C VAL A 44 -3.96 10.51 1.74
N ILE A 45 -4.77 10.18 0.72
CA ILE A 45 -4.63 10.71 -0.63
C ILE A 45 -5.97 11.18 -1.21
N CYS A 46 -5.92 12.30 -1.92
CA CYS A 46 -7.00 12.91 -2.67
C CYS A 46 -6.42 13.61 -3.92
N PRO A 47 -7.25 14.11 -4.85
CA PRO A 47 -6.74 14.82 -6.04
C PRO A 47 -5.85 16.01 -5.72
N GLU A 48 -6.12 16.73 -4.64
CA GLU A 48 -5.41 17.95 -4.25
C GLU A 48 -3.97 17.68 -3.81
N ASN A 49 -3.69 16.53 -3.16
CA ASN A 49 -2.36 16.20 -2.66
C ASN A 49 -1.60 15.16 -3.49
N LEU A 50 -2.20 14.67 -4.57
CA LEU A 50 -1.65 13.62 -5.44
C LEU A 50 -0.24 13.97 -5.95
N HIS A 51 0.00 15.25 -6.28
CA HIS A 51 1.29 15.72 -6.81
C HIS A 51 2.44 15.56 -5.80
N TYR A 52 2.19 15.70 -4.48
CA TYR A 52 3.23 15.50 -3.46
C TYR A 52 3.74 14.05 -3.48
N PHE A 53 2.86 13.06 -3.63
CA PHE A 53 3.25 11.66 -3.71
C PHE A 53 4.01 11.34 -5.00
N LYS A 54 3.52 11.80 -6.16
CA LYS A 54 4.18 11.60 -7.46
C LYS A 54 5.59 12.21 -7.48
N ASN A 55 5.74 13.45 -7.01
CA ASN A 55 7.04 14.15 -6.98
C ASN A 55 8.06 13.43 -6.08
N ASN A 56 7.60 12.70 -5.08
CA ASN A 56 8.44 11.91 -4.17
C ASN A 56 8.60 10.45 -4.61
N GLY A 57 8.10 10.07 -5.78
CA GLY A 57 8.24 8.72 -6.33
C GLY A 57 7.39 7.67 -5.62
N ILE A 58 6.29 8.05 -4.97
CA ILE A 58 5.28 7.14 -4.44
C ILE A 58 4.16 7.03 -5.47
N PHE A 59 3.84 5.80 -5.89
CA PHE A 59 2.79 5.59 -6.88
C PHE A 59 1.40 5.79 -6.26
N PRO A 60 0.58 6.74 -6.76
CA PRO A 60 -0.70 7.05 -6.15
C PRO A 60 -1.78 6.01 -6.48
N VAL A 61 -2.57 5.64 -5.47
CA VAL A 61 -3.80 4.88 -5.62
C VAL A 61 -4.91 5.69 -4.96
N LEU A 62 -5.82 6.22 -5.77
CA LEU A 62 -6.93 7.04 -5.31
C LEU A 62 -8.06 6.19 -4.74
N PRO A 63 -8.75 6.65 -3.68
CA PRO A 63 -9.92 5.98 -3.14
C PRO A 63 -11.07 6.02 -4.13
N ARG A 64 -12.14 5.26 -3.86
CA ARG A 64 -13.37 5.26 -4.65
C ARG A 64 -13.96 6.66 -4.72
N ILE A 65 -14.37 7.08 -5.92
CA ILE A 65 -15.03 8.37 -6.14
C ILE A 65 -16.50 8.28 -5.71
N LYS A 66 -16.93 9.24 -4.91
CA LYS A 66 -18.27 9.31 -4.31
C LYS A 66 -19.33 9.87 -5.27
N SER A 67 -19.41 9.41 -6.51
CA SER A 67 -20.42 9.89 -7.47
C SER A 67 -21.09 8.72 -8.20
N PRO A 68 -22.41 8.56 -8.08
CA PRO A 68 -23.13 7.45 -8.72
C PRO A 68 -23.09 7.46 -10.25
N ASN A 69 -22.78 8.61 -10.86
CA ASN A 69 -22.69 8.76 -12.33
C ASN A 69 -21.25 8.87 -12.84
N ASN A 70 -20.27 8.50 -12.00
CA ASN A 70 -18.88 8.66 -12.37
C ASN A 70 -18.40 7.49 -13.24
N ASN A 71 -18.12 7.79 -14.51
CA ASN A 71 -17.49 6.88 -15.46
C ASN A 71 -16.00 7.19 -15.65
N TYR A 72 -15.36 7.81 -14.65
CA TYR A 72 -13.97 8.20 -14.76
C TYR A 72 -13.05 6.98 -14.78
N ILE A 73 -12.15 6.95 -15.76
CA ILE A 73 -11.11 5.95 -15.95
C ILE A 73 -9.77 6.68 -15.93
N SER A 74 -8.81 6.19 -15.18
CA SER A 74 -7.48 6.77 -15.10
C SER A 74 -6.46 5.94 -15.89
N ILE A 75 -5.49 6.66 -16.48
CA ILE A 75 -4.32 6.10 -17.16
C ILE A 75 -3.00 6.56 -16.51
N THR A 76 -3.05 7.39 -15.49
CA THR A 76 -1.88 7.99 -14.82
C THR A 76 -1.71 7.59 -13.36
N GLU A 77 -2.79 7.17 -12.69
CA GLU A 77 -2.82 6.64 -11.34
C GLU A 77 -3.88 5.54 -11.21
N PHE A 78 -3.70 4.63 -10.25
CA PHE A 78 -4.75 3.68 -9.94
C PHE A 78 -5.95 4.39 -9.30
N LEU A 79 -7.15 4.05 -9.77
CA LEU A 79 -8.40 4.47 -9.17
C LEU A 79 -9.13 3.24 -8.62
N SER A 80 -9.68 3.36 -7.42
CA SER A 80 -10.40 2.28 -6.75
C SER A 80 -11.87 2.23 -7.16
N TYR A 81 -12.38 1.03 -7.36
CA TYR A 81 -13.78 0.74 -7.70
C TYR A 81 -14.34 -0.34 -6.78
N GLY A 82 -15.63 -0.27 -6.48
CA GLY A 82 -16.41 -1.41 -5.99
C GLY A 82 -16.71 -2.42 -7.11
N LEU A 83 -17.25 -3.58 -6.77
CA LEU A 83 -17.59 -4.62 -7.77
C LEU A 83 -18.58 -4.09 -8.83
N GLU A 84 -19.70 -3.52 -8.37
CA GLU A 84 -20.77 -3.00 -9.23
C GLU A 84 -20.28 -1.86 -10.13
N ASP A 85 -19.53 -0.90 -9.58
CA ASP A 85 -18.97 0.20 -10.36
C ASP A 85 -17.98 -0.30 -11.41
N PHE A 86 -17.12 -1.24 -11.03
CA PHE A 86 -16.16 -1.81 -11.96
C PHE A 86 -16.87 -2.56 -13.10
N GLU A 87 -17.88 -3.39 -12.80
CA GLU A 87 -18.64 -4.12 -13.80
C GLU A 87 -19.32 -3.15 -14.77
N ARG A 88 -20.05 -2.17 -14.26
CA ARG A 88 -20.75 -1.15 -15.05
C ARG A 88 -19.79 -0.36 -15.96
N ILE A 89 -18.66 0.12 -15.40
CA ILE A 89 -17.75 0.99 -16.14
C ILE A 89 -16.92 0.22 -17.16
N PHE A 90 -16.38 -0.94 -16.80
CA PHE A 90 -15.42 -1.66 -17.64
C PHE A 90 -16.05 -2.78 -18.46
N LEU A 91 -17.08 -3.45 -17.98
CA LEU A 91 -17.61 -4.63 -18.66
C LEU A 91 -18.87 -4.32 -19.47
N GLU A 92 -19.78 -3.50 -18.96
CA GLU A 92 -21.03 -3.14 -19.65
C GLU A 92 -20.83 -2.00 -20.65
N ASN A 93 -19.93 -1.05 -20.38
CA ASN A 93 -19.67 0.06 -21.28
C ASN A 93 -18.76 -0.39 -22.45
N THR A 94 -19.23 -0.19 -23.68
CA THR A 94 -18.54 -0.61 -24.89
C THR A 94 -17.52 0.39 -25.43
N GLN A 95 -17.50 1.62 -24.91
CA GLN A 95 -16.68 2.73 -25.44
C GLN A 95 -15.26 2.85 -24.86
N ASN A 96 -14.84 1.96 -23.95
CA ASN A 96 -13.59 2.10 -23.18
C ASN A 96 -12.35 1.48 -23.85
N GLY A 97 -12.31 1.32 -25.17
CA GLY A 97 -11.27 0.51 -25.85
C GLY A 97 -10.11 1.24 -26.52
N ASP A 98 -10.15 2.56 -26.69
CA ASP A 98 -9.27 3.28 -27.63
C ASP A 98 -8.16 4.12 -26.99
N SER A 99 -7.81 3.88 -25.72
CA SER A 99 -6.68 4.56 -25.10
C SER A 99 -5.34 3.98 -25.58
N GLU A 100 -4.40 4.86 -25.93
CA GLU A 100 -3.01 4.50 -26.26
C GLU A 100 -2.27 3.91 -25.02
N PHE A 101 -2.63 4.35 -23.82
CA PHE A 101 -2.06 3.89 -22.56
C PHE A 101 -2.99 2.95 -21.83
N PRO A 102 -2.46 1.99 -21.05
CA PRO A 102 -3.29 1.07 -20.28
C PRO A 102 -4.07 1.81 -19.18
N MET A 103 -5.34 1.44 -19.03
CA MET A 103 -6.17 1.88 -17.91
C MET A 103 -5.64 1.31 -16.61
N LEU A 104 -5.63 2.11 -15.52
CA LEU A 104 -5.16 1.70 -14.21
C LEU A 104 -6.36 1.55 -13.26
N ALA A 105 -6.71 0.34 -12.90
CA ALA A 105 -7.89 0.07 -12.08
C ALA A 105 -7.56 -0.84 -10.88
N LEU A 106 -8.09 -0.46 -9.71
CA LEU A 106 -8.11 -1.30 -8.53
C LEU A 106 -9.54 -1.72 -8.21
N ILE A 107 -9.83 -3.02 -8.20
CA ILE A 107 -11.06 -3.52 -7.59
C ILE A 107 -10.79 -3.67 -6.09
N ASP A 108 -11.30 -2.71 -5.31
CA ASP A 108 -11.00 -2.56 -3.88
C ASP A 108 -12.12 -3.17 -3.04
N VAL A 109 -11.86 -4.31 -2.45
CA VAL A 109 -12.79 -5.04 -1.59
C VAL A 109 -12.09 -5.54 -0.31
N ALA A 110 -12.84 -5.59 0.79
CA ALA A 110 -12.30 -6.12 2.06
C ALA A 110 -12.03 -7.63 2.00
N ASN A 111 -12.85 -8.37 1.22
CA ASN A 111 -12.72 -9.81 1.03
C ASN A 111 -12.42 -10.13 -0.43
N GLY A 112 -11.14 -10.23 -0.76
CA GLY A 112 -10.69 -10.60 -2.11
C GLY A 112 -10.82 -12.08 -2.46
N HIS A 113 -11.40 -12.90 -1.57
CA HIS A 113 -11.62 -14.34 -1.82
C HIS A 113 -12.97 -14.64 -2.49
N MET A 114 -13.77 -13.61 -2.82
CA MET A 114 -15.06 -13.80 -3.45
C MET A 114 -14.94 -14.30 -4.89
N SER A 115 -15.76 -15.29 -5.24
CA SER A 115 -15.87 -15.81 -6.62
C SER A 115 -16.23 -14.71 -7.64
N ASP A 116 -17.07 -13.75 -7.22
CA ASP A 116 -17.48 -12.64 -8.09
C ASP A 116 -16.31 -11.77 -8.49
N LEU A 117 -15.37 -11.48 -7.55
CA LEU A 117 -14.16 -10.74 -7.88
C LEU A 117 -13.27 -11.51 -8.86
N MET A 118 -13.12 -12.82 -8.69
CA MET A 118 -12.37 -13.67 -9.62
C MET A 118 -13.01 -13.65 -11.02
N ASN A 119 -14.34 -13.78 -11.10
CA ASN A 119 -15.07 -13.74 -12.34
C ASN A 119 -14.94 -12.39 -13.06
N LEU A 120 -15.08 -11.27 -12.33
CA LEU A 120 -14.90 -9.93 -12.87
C LEU A 120 -13.46 -9.72 -13.37
N SER A 121 -12.47 -10.17 -12.60
CA SER A 121 -11.05 -10.09 -12.99
C SER A 121 -10.77 -10.87 -14.27
N SER A 122 -11.29 -12.08 -14.37
CA SER A 122 -11.17 -12.94 -15.57
C SER A 122 -11.80 -12.28 -16.79
N LYS A 123 -13.05 -11.78 -16.66
CA LYS A 123 -13.75 -11.05 -17.74
C LYS A 123 -12.96 -9.82 -18.19
N ALA A 124 -12.45 -9.02 -17.24
CA ALA A 124 -11.67 -7.81 -17.54
C ALA A 124 -10.37 -8.13 -18.28
N LYS A 125 -9.60 -9.10 -17.81
CA LYS A 125 -8.35 -9.53 -18.47
C LYS A 125 -8.61 -10.16 -19.82
N SER A 126 -9.71 -10.89 -20.01
CA SER A 126 -10.12 -11.43 -21.32
C SER A 126 -10.54 -10.32 -22.29
N LYS A 127 -11.25 -9.27 -21.81
CA LYS A 127 -11.72 -8.16 -22.65
C LYS A 127 -10.59 -7.20 -23.05
N TYR A 128 -9.71 -6.86 -22.12
CA TYR A 128 -8.74 -5.78 -22.30
C TYR A 128 -7.27 -6.24 -22.43
N GLY A 129 -6.93 -7.45 -21.98
CA GLY A 129 -5.53 -7.92 -22.00
C GLY A 129 -4.58 -6.94 -21.33
N ASP A 130 -3.57 -6.47 -22.07
CA ASP A 130 -2.57 -5.51 -21.58
C ASP A 130 -3.04 -4.04 -21.61
N LYS A 131 -4.20 -3.75 -22.21
CA LYS A 131 -4.83 -2.42 -22.19
C LYS A 131 -5.37 -2.04 -20.80
N ILE A 132 -5.39 -2.97 -19.84
CA ILE A 132 -5.70 -2.70 -18.44
C ILE A 132 -4.58 -3.22 -17.55
N LYS A 133 -4.12 -2.38 -16.63
CA LYS A 133 -3.33 -2.82 -15.47
C LYS A 133 -4.28 -2.96 -14.29
N LEU A 134 -4.62 -4.21 -14.01
CA LEU A 134 -5.61 -4.54 -13.00
C LEU A 134 -4.95 -4.88 -11.68
N MET A 135 -5.35 -4.16 -10.63
CA MET A 135 -5.04 -4.47 -9.23
C MET A 135 -6.29 -5.02 -8.55
N VAL A 136 -6.14 -6.06 -7.73
CA VAL A 136 -7.25 -6.65 -6.96
C VAL A 136 -6.84 -6.92 -5.53
N GLY A 137 -7.78 -7.00 -4.64
CA GLY A 137 -7.56 -7.39 -3.23
C GLY A 137 -8.56 -6.76 -2.28
N ASN A 138 -8.45 -7.12 -0.98
CA ASN A 138 -7.31 -7.76 -0.32
C ASN A 138 -7.51 -9.28 -0.19
N VAL A 139 -6.42 -10.02 -0.34
CA VAL A 139 -6.38 -11.46 -0.09
C VAL A 139 -5.40 -11.80 1.04
N ALA A 140 -5.66 -12.87 1.77
CA ALA A 140 -4.79 -13.35 2.85
C ALA A 140 -4.55 -14.88 2.77
N ASN A 141 -4.54 -15.41 1.55
CA ASN A 141 -4.25 -16.82 1.30
C ASN A 141 -3.33 -16.92 0.07
N PRO A 142 -2.16 -17.61 0.20
CA PRO A 142 -1.22 -17.74 -0.92
C PRO A 142 -1.81 -18.46 -2.14
N ASP A 143 -2.70 -19.42 -1.96
CA ASP A 143 -3.33 -20.12 -3.09
C ASP A 143 -4.30 -19.20 -3.84
N THR A 144 -4.99 -18.30 -3.14
CA THR A 144 -5.83 -17.28 -3.79
C THR A 144 -4.97 -16.29 -4.59
N PHE A 145 -3.81 -15.91 -4.09
CA PHE A 145 -2.84 -15.14 -4.87
C PHE A 145 -2.44 -15.87 -6.16
N LEU A 146 -2.16 -17.18 -6.07
CA LEU A 146 -1.82 -18.01 -7.23
C LEU A 146 -2.95 -18.04 -8.26
N GLU A 147 -4.21 -18.16 -7.82
CA GLU A 147 -5.37 -18.14 -8.75
C GLU A 147 -5.46 -16.81 -9.50
N TYR A 148 -5.33 -15.66 -8.84
CA TYR A 148 -5.27 -14.36 -9.53
C TYR A 148 -4.08 -14.24 -10.48
N SER A 149 -2.93 -14.80 -10.12
CA SER A 149 -1.76 -14.84 -10.99
C SER A 149 -2.02 -15.65 -12.27
N LYS A 150 -2.70 -16.79 -12.17
CA LYS A 150 -3.12 -17.60 -13.34
C LYS A 150 -4.10 -16.86 -14.25
N LEU A 151 -4.97 -16.01 -13.68
CA LEU A 151 -5.89 -15.16 -14.44
C LEU A 151 -5.20 -13.99 -15.16
N GLY A 152 -3.90 -13.77 -14.91
CA GLY A 152 -3.11 -12.69 -15.51
C GLY A 152 -3.39 -11.32 -14.91
N VAL A 153 -3.88 -11.27 -13.66
CA VAL A 153 -4.00 -10.02 -12.90
C VAL A 153 -2.61 -9.41 -12.69
N ASP A 154 -2.48 -8.10 -12.90
CA ASP A 154 -1.17 -7.44 -12.87
C ASP A 154 -0.65 -7.20 -11.43
N TYR A 155 -1.54 -6.88 -10.51
CA TYR A 155 -1.21 -6.60 -9.10
C TYR A 155 -2.22 -7.28 -8.16
N VAL A 156 -1.72 -7.95 -7.14
CA VAL A 156 -2.57 -8.52 -6.09
C VAL A 156 -2.20 -7.91 -4.75
N ARG A 157 -3.17 -7.22 -4.12
CA ARG A 157 -3.03 -6.69 -2.77
C ARG A 157 -3.21 -7.82 -1.78
N ILE A 158 -2.18 -8.09 -1.01
CA ILE A 158 -2.19 -9.10 0.04
C ILE A 158 -2.20 -8.46 1.42
N GLY A 159 -3.00 -9.01 2.34
CA GLY A 159 -3.14 -8.57 3.72
C GLY A 159 -4.58 -8.34 4.13
N ILE A 160 -5.07 -9.09 5.11
CA ILE A 160 -6.38 -8.91 5.77
C ILE A 160 -6.13 -8.78 7.26
N GLY A 161 -6.63 -7.68 7.84
CA GLY A 161 -6.51 -7.42 9.27
C GLY A 161 -5.17 -6.85 9.73
N ASN A 162 -4.17 -6.76 8.85
CA ASN A 162 -2.81 -6.28 9.18
C ASN A 162 -2.74 -4.76 9.34
N GLY A 163 -3.67 -4.01 8.75
CA GLY A 163 -3.68 -2.55 8.77
C GLY A 163 -3.87 -1.97 10.17
N ASN A 164 -3.15 -0.88 10.47
CA ASN A 164 -3.17 -0.22 11.78
C ASN A 164 -4.54 0.40 12.15
N GLY A 165 -5.43 0.57 11.17
CA GLY A 165 -6.82 0.98 11.35
C GLY A 165 -7.84 -0.14 11.16
N CYS A 166 -7.39 -1.39 10.98
CA CYS A 166 -8.25 -2.54 10.73
C CYS A 166 -8.49 -3.34 12.01
N LEU A 167 -9.75 -3.73 12.23
CA LEU A 167 -10.17 -4.56 13.36
C LEU A 167 -10.56 -5.98 12.92
N THR A 168 -10.52 -6.31 11.64
CA THR A 168 -11.03 -7.58 11.11
C THR A 168 -10.43 -8.77 11.84
N THR A 169 -9.11 -8.89 11.93
CA THR A 169 -8.47 -10.03 12.60
C THR A 169 -8.79 -10.08 14.09
N VAL A 170 -8.81 -8.93 14.77
CA VAL A 170 -9.11 -8.87 16.21
C VAL A 170 -10.54 -9.29 16.51
N GLN A 171 -11.49 -8.94 15.63
CA GLN A 171 -12.91 -9.21 15.84
C GLN A 171 -13.36 -10.56 15.29
N THR A 172 -12.77 -11.01 14.17
CA THR A 172 -13.25 -12.22 13.47
C THR A 172 -12.32 -13.41 13.62
N GLY A 173 -11.07 -13.21 14.05
CA GLY A 173 -10.03 -14.24 14.06
C GLY A 173 -9.47 -14.57 12.67
N VAL A 174 -9.94 -13.90 11.61
CA VAL A 174 -9.48 -14.13 10.23
C VAL A 174 -8.29 -13.21 9.94
N GLY A 175 -7.20 -13.76 9.44
CA GLY A 175 -6.00 -13.01 9.08
C GLY A 175 -4.80 -13.90 8.80
N TYR A 176 -3.70 -13.27 8.41
CA TYR A 176 -2.42 -13.94 8.15
C TYR A 176 -1.28 -12.98 8.52
N PRO A 177 -0.23 -13.39 9.27
CA PRO A 177 0.93 -12.54 9.55
C PRO A 177 1.59 -12.08 8.25
N MET A 178 1.81 -10.77 8.10
CA MET A 178 2.18 -10.18 6.81
C MET A 178 3.52 -10.72 6.28
N ALA A 179 4.52 -10.86 7.11
CA ALA A 179 5.82 -11.36 6.68
C ALA A 179 5.73 -12.79 6.11
N SER A 180 4.99 -13.67 6.79
CA SER A 180 4.71 -15.02 6.30
C SER A 180 3.91 -15.01 5.01
N LEU A 181 2.88 -14.16 4.91
CA LEU A 181 2.04 -14.07 3.71
C LEU A 181 2.86 -13.64 2.49
N ILE A 182 3.72 -12.62 2.63
CA ILE A 182 4.63 -12.19 1.56
C ILE A 182 5.54 -13.34 1.16
N SER A 183 6.18 -14.00 2.13
CA SER A 183 7.11 -15.11 1.87
C SER A 183 6.46 -16.27 1.14
N GLU A 184 5.23 -16.66 1.52
CA GLU A 184 4.50 -17.74 0.85
C GLU A 184 4.02 -17.32 -0.56
N CYS A 185 3.44 -16.13 -0.72
CA CYS A 185 3.03 -15.62 -2.03
C CYS A 185 4.22 -15.48 -2.99
N SER A 186 5.39 -15.12 -2.49
CA SER A 186 6.59 -14.95 -3.32
C SER A 186 7.05 -16.25 -3.99
N ARG A 187 6.72 -17.42 -3.43
CA ARG A 187 6.99 -18.73 -4.04
C ARG A 187 6.14 -19.00 -5.28
N TYR A 188 4.96 -18.39 -5.36
CA TYR A 188 4.04 -18.50 -6.50
C TYR A 188 4.18 -17.35 -7.49
N LYS A 189 5.12 -16.44 -7.23
CA LYS A 189 5.30 -15.23 -8.03
C LYS A 189 5.68 -15.59 -9.46
N SER A 190 4.92 -15.10 -10.41
CA SER A 190 5.28 -15.07 -11.83
C SER A 190 5.89 -13.70 -12.18
N ASN A 191 6.59 -13.62 -13.32
CA ASN A 191 7.14 -12.34 -13.78
C ASN A 191 6.06 -11.31 -14.16
N LYS A 192 4.80 -11.75 -14.28
CA LYS A 192 3.68 -10.90 -14.72
C LYS A 192 2.91 -10.30 -13.56
N THR A 193 2.66 -11.06 -12.49
CA THR A 193 1.85 -10.62 -11.36
C THR A 193 2.72 -10.08 -10.24
N LYS A 194 2.41 -8.89 -9.75
CA LYS A 194 3.14 -8.18 -8.70
C LYS A 194 2.44 -8.35 -7.35
N ILE A 195 3.22 -8.60 -6.32
CA ILE A 195 2.75 -8.63 -4.93
C ILE A 195 2.74 -7.20 -4.39
N VAL A 196 1.57 -6.75 -3.94
CA VAL A 196 1.40 -5.49 -3.21
C VAL A 196 1.06 -5.81 -1.76
N ALA A 197 2.02 -5.67 -0.86
CA ALA A 197 1.81 -5.92 0.56
C ALA A 197 1.13 -4.72 1.22
N ASP A 198 -0.10 -4.91 1.73
CA ASP A 198 -0.94 -3.85 2.26
C ASP A 198 -1.25 -4.04 3.74
N GLY A 199 -0.75 -3.11 4.56
CA GLY A 199 -0.93 -3.08 6.01
C GLY A 199 0.16 -3.80 6.80
N GLY A 200 0.21 -3.52 8.11
CA GLY A 200 1.17 -4.13 9.04
C GLY A 200 2.51 -3.40 9.16
N PHE A 201 2.77 -2.41 8.33
CA PHE A 201 4.01 -1.63 8.35
C PHE A 201 3.95 -0.49 9.36
N LYS A 202 4.90 -0.45 10.29
CA LYS A 202 4.99 0.56 11.37
C LYS A 202 6.28 1.37 11.31
N LYS A 203 7.36 0.76 10.84
CA LYS A 203 8.72 1.30 10.82
C LYS A 203 9.31 1.20 9.40
N TYR A 204 10.35 1.96 9.11
CA TYR A 204 11.13 1.82 7.86
C TYR A 204 11.63 0.38 7.66
N SER A 205 12.09 -0.26 8.74
CA SER A 205 12.60 -1.63 8.69
C SER A 205 11.55 -2.65 8.25
N ASP A 206 10.27 -2.44 8.58
CA ASP A 206 9.19 -3.35 8.15
C ASP A 206 9.01 -3.28 6.63
N VAL A 207 9.05 -2.06 6.07
CA VAL A 207 8.97 -1.85 4.61
C VAL A 207 10.15 -2.52 3.91
N VAL A 208 11.37 -2.32 4.43
CA VAL A 208 12.59 -2.95 3.90
C VAL A 208 12.51 -4.48 3.98
N LYS A 209 12.03 -5.03 5.12
CA LYS A 209 11.81 -6.48 5.29
C LYS A 209 10.74 -7.02 4.34
N GLY A 210 9.65 -6.27 4.14
CA GLY A 210 8.60 -6.66 3.18
C GLY A 210 9.14 -6.84 1.76
N LEU A 211 9.96 -5.89 1.29
CA LEU A 211 10.65 -6.00 0.00
C LEU A 211 11.64 -7.16 -0.03
N ALA A 212 12.43 -7.34 1.04
CA ALA A 212 13.38 -8.44 1.17
C ALA A 212 12.72 -9.82 1.08
N LEU A 213 11.49 -9.96 1.63
CA LEU A 213 10.69 -11.18 1.58
C LEU A 213 10.04 -11.44 0.22
N GLY A 214 9.99 -10.45 -0.67
CA GLY A 214 9.51 -10.61 -2.04
C GLY A 214 8.30 -9.78 -2.44
N ALA A 215 7.81 -8.85 -1.61
CA ALA A 215 6.83 -7.87 -2.05
C ALA A 215 7.45 -6.99 -3.15
N ASP A 216 6.76 -6.85 -4.28
CA ASP A 216 7.19 -5.91 -5.33
C ASP A 216 6.90 -4.47 -4.90
N TYR A 217 5.81 -4.28 -4.20
CA TYR A 217 5.39 -2.98 -3.66
C TYR A 217 4.86 -3.14 -2.25
N VAL A 218 5.04 -2.09 -1.47
CA VAL A 218 4.41 -1.92 -0.15
C VAL A 218 3.40 -0.79 -0.24
N MET A 219 2.17 -1.06 0.19
CA MET A 219 1.10 -0.06 0.26
C MET A 219 1.02 0.53 1.66
N LEU A 220 1.10 1.86 1.75
CA LEU A 220 1.22 2.59 3.00
C LEU A 220 0.00 3.47 3.27
N GLY A 221 -0.64 3.24 4.42
CA GLY A 221 -1.77 4.03 4.92
C GLY A 221 -1.36 4.91 6.10
N SER A 222 -1.31 4.33 7.30
CA SER A 222 -1.08 5.09 8.56
C SER A 222 0.26 5.81 8.61
N ILE A 223 1.31 5.29 7.99
CA ILE A 223 2.59 5.97 7.87
C ILE A 223 2.41 7.27 7.06
N LEU A 224 1.81 7.18 5.87
CA LEU A 224 1.62 8.36 5.03
C LEU A 224 0.58 9.34 5.58
N ASN A 225 -0.40 8.86 6.38
CA ASN A 225 -1.33 9.76 7.08
C ASN A 225 -0.63 10.70 8.07
N LYS A 226 0.50 10.29 8.64
CA LYS A 226 1.30 11.13 9.55
C LYS A 226 2.13 12.21 8.83
N CYS A 227 2.15 12.20 7.50
CA CYS A 227 2.78 13.27 6.73
C CYS A 227 1.95 14.54 6.78
N LEU A 228 2.61 15.70 6.81
CA LEU A 228 1.96 17.01 6.81
C LEU A 228 1.01 17.17 5.61
N GLU A 229 1.39 16.68 4.43
CA GLU A 229 0.67 16.85 3.17
C GLU A 229 -0.46 15.82 2.94
N SER A 230 -0.66 14.85 3.83
CA SER A 230 -1.77 13.91 3.69
C SER A 230 -3.13 14.62 3.85
N CYS A 231 -4.20 14.08 3.22
CA CYS A 231 -5.49 14.78 3.11
C CYS A 231 -6.44 14.61 4.32
N GLY A 232 -6.02 13.91 5.38
CA GLY A 232 -6.81 13.86 6.62
C GLY A 232 -7.03 15.23 7.23
N GLU A 233 -8.22 15.48 7.79
CA GLU A 233 -8.51 16.73 8.51
C GLU A 233 -7.40 17.00 9.53
N THR A 234 -6.79 18.19 9.43
CA THR A 234 -5.67 18.60 10.27
C THR A 234 -6.13 19.61 11.30
N THR A 235 -5.70 19.43 12.54
CA THR A 235 -5.98 20.36 13.66
C THR A 235 -4.70 20.66 14.42
N ASP A 236 -4.65 21.80 15.08
CA ASP A 236 -3.64 22.07 16.11
C ASP A 236 -3.97 21.34 17.44
N ASN A 237 -3.20 21.65 18.49
CA ASN A 237 -3.38 21.12 19.85
C ASN A 237 -4.62 21.67 20.58
N HIS A 238 -5.23 22.74 20.09
CA HIS A 238 -6.48 23.32 20.60
C HIS A 238 -7.72 22.80 19.87
N GLY A 239 -7.51 22.02 18.79
CA GLY A 239 -8.58 21.49 17.95
C GLY A 239 -9.02 22.41 16.82
N GLU A 240 -8.35 23.55 16.65
CA GLU A 240 -8.59 24.46 15.53
C GLU A 240 -8.17 23.82 14.20
N LYS A 241 -9.03 23.94 13.18
CA LYS A 241 -8.76 23.37 11.86
C LYS A 241 -7.67 24.15 11.14
N ILE A 242 -6.70 23.43 10.64
CA ILE A 242 -5.56 23.95 9.88
C ILE A 242 -5.63 23.43 8.44
N ASN A 243 -5.49 24.31 7.47
CA ASN A 243 -5.31 23.89 6.09
C ASN A 243 -3.83 23.52 5.88
N GLN A 244 -3.54 22.21 5.80
CA GLN A 244 -2.19 21.67 5.68
C GLN A 244 -1.45 22.06 4.38
N TYR A 245 -2.16 22.56 3.38
CA TYR A 245 -1.56 22.97 2.11
C TYR A 245 -1.17 24.45 2.09
N GLN A 246 -1.46 25.21 3.14
CA GLN A 246 -1.06 26.59 3.28
C GLN A 246 0.33 26.72 3.93
N PRO A 247 1.11 27.76 3.59
CA PRO A 247 2.44 27.98 4.14
C PRO A 247 2.49 28.05 5.66
N GLU A 248 1.40 28.46 6.31
CA GLU A 248 1.26 28.57 7.75
C GLU A 248 1.40 27.20 8.44
N ALA A 249 0.77 26.15 7.87
CA ALA A 249 0.88 24.80 8.40
C ALA A 249 2.34 24.30 8.37
N LYS A 250 3.06 24.57 7.29
CA LYS A 250 4.49 24.26 7.18
C LYS A 250 5.33 25.00 8.20
N LYS A 251 5.06 26.31 8.40
CA LYS A 251 5.75 27.12 9.43
C LYS A 251 5.49 26.57 10.83
N MET A 252 4.22 26.21 11.15
CA MET A 252 3.88 25.60 12.46
C MET A 252 4.67 24.28 12.65
N PHE A 253 4.71 23.44 11.63
CA PHE A 253 5.45 22.17 11.68
C PHE A 253 6.97 22.42 11.88
N ASP A 254 7.57 23.38 11.18
CA ASP A 254 9.01 23.67 11.23
C ASP A 254 9.46 24.25 12.59
N VAL A 255 8.55 24.79 13.37
CA VAL A 255 8.82 25.29 14.75
C VAL A 255 8.24 24.36 15.82
N ASP A 256 8.02 23.09 15.48
CA ASP A 256 7.57 22.02 16.39
C ASP A 256 6.21 22.29 17.08
N ILE A 257 5.33 23.11 16.50
CA ILE A 257 3.94 23.22 16.97
C ILE A 257 3.20 21.93 16.60
N PRO A 258 2.65 21.20 17.59
CA PRO A 258 2.02 19.90 17.33
C PRO A 258 0.79 20.05 16.43
N LEU A 259 0.77 19.31 15.33
CA LEU A 259 -0.37 19.17 14.44
C LEU A 259 -0.88 17.73 14.49
N PHE A 260 -2.17 17.56 14.34
CA PHE A 260 -2.84 16.25 14.42
C PHE A 260 -3.71 16.02 13.19
N LYS A 261 -3.73 14.78 12.70
CA LYS A 261 -4.55 14.37 11.57
C LYS A 261 -5.55 13.31 11.93
N VAL A 262 -6.75 13.45 11.40
CA VAL A 262 -7.73 12.36 11.43
C VAL A 262 -7.21 11.20 10.57
N PHE A 263 -7.22 10.01 11.14
CA PHE A 263 -7.01 8.75 10.46
C PHE A 263 -8.22 7.86 10.66
N ARG A 264 -8.78 7.31 9.57
CA ARG A 264 -9.90 6.38 9.65
C ARG A 264 -9.72 5.18 8.73
N GLY A 265 -10.09 3.99 9.22
CA GLY A 265 -10.18 2.79 8.41
C GLY A 265 -11.33 2.89 7.41
N MET A 266 -11.16 2.30 6.21
CA MET A 266 -12.15 2.40 5.13
C MET A 266 -13.41 1.54 5.35
N SER A 267 -13.48 0.73 6.41
CA SER A 267 -14.65 -0.07 6.80
C SER A 267 -15.41 0.49 8.01
N THR A 268 -15.19 1.77 8.35
CA THR A 268 -15.94 2.45 9.42
C THR A 268 -17.37 2.76 8.99
N LYS A 269 -18.28 2.94 9.98
CA LYS A 269 -19.68 3.32 9.70
C LYS A 269 -19.78 4.68 9.01
N GLU A 270 -18.87 5.61 9.30
CA GLU A 270 -18.78 6.91 8.66
C GLU A 270 -18.50 6.75 7.16
N VAL A 271 -17.52 5.94 6.80
CA VAL A 271 -17.18 5.65 5.38
C VAL A 271 -18.34 4.95 4.68
N GLN A 272 -19.03 4.01 5.35
CA GLN A 272 -20.21 3.33 4.79
C GLN A 272 -21.33 4.34 4.48
N ARG A 273 -21.60 5.32 5.39
CA ARG A 273 -22.55 6.42 5.13
C ARG A 273 -22.11 7.29 3.97
N ASP A 274 -20.83 7.64 3.93
CA ASP A 274 -20.25 8.45 2.85
C ASP A 274 -20.39 7.77 1.47
N TRP A 275 -20.44 6.42 1.45
CA TRP A 275 -20.72 5.62 0.24
C TRP A 275 -22.22 5.43 -0.02
N GLY A 276 -23.11 6.12 0.72
CA GLY A 276 -24.55 6.08 0.54
C GLY A 276 -25.23 4.81 1.06
N LYS A 277 -24.56 4.00 1.89
CA LYS A 277 -25.19 2.82 2.50
C LYS A 277 -26.21 3.23 3.53
N THR A 278 -27.47 2.82 3.36
CA THR A 278 -28.56 3.04 4.31
C THR A 278 -28.54 2.03 5.45
N ASN A 279 -28.22 0.76 5.14
CA ASN A 279 -28.04 -0.30 6.12
C ASN A 279 -26.56 -0.45 6.45
N LEU A 280 -26.18 0.06 7.65
CA LEU A 280 -24.79 0.01 8.11
C LEU A 280 -24.48 -1.37 8.70
N THR A 281 -23.35 -1.92 8.28
CA THR A 281 -22.80 -3.14 8.87
C THR A 281 -21.87 -2.81 10.04
N THR A 282 -21.43 -3.83 10.76
CA THR A 282 -20.46 -3.69 11.86
C THR A 282 -19.19 -2.97 11.35
N SER A 283 -18.67 -2.05 12.18
CA SER A 283 -17.40 -1.38 11.86
C SER A 283 -16.24 -2.30 12.11
N GLU A 284 -15.42 -2.54 11.09
CA GLU A 284 -14.14 -3.24 11.18
C GLU A 284 -12.94 -2.29 11.07
N GLY A 285 -13.18 -0.98 11.21
CA GLY A 285 -12.17 0.07 11.21
C GLY A 285 -12.27 0.97 12.45
N ILE A 286 -11.17 1.66 12.76
CA ILE A 286 -11.10 2.65 13.82
C ILE A 286 -10.96 4.06 13.24
N VAL A 287 -11.41 5.06 14.03
CA VAL A 287 -11.11 6.48 13.81
C VAL A 287 -10.22 6.95 14.96
N ARG A 288 -9.14 7.63 14.64
CA ARG A 288 -8.22 8.20 15.64
C ARG A 288 -7.55 9.46 15.09
N LYS A 289 -6.90 10.22 15.97
CA LYS A 289 -5.99 11.29 15.59
C LYS A 289 -4.54 10.78 15.68
N ASN A 290 -3.77 10.99 14.63
CA ASN A 290 -2.32 10.78 14.61
C ASN A 290 -1.65 12.15 14.67
N GLN A 291 -0.55 12.25 15.41
CA GLN A 291 0.32 13.41 15.33
C GLN A 291 1.01 13.45 13.95
N VAL A 292 1.18 14.65 13.39
CA VAL A 292 2.04 14.88 12.23
C VAL A 292 3.49 14.73 12.67
N GLU A 293 4.21 13.78 12.06
CA GLU A 293 5.58 13.44 12.47
C GLU A 293 6.62 13.89 11.45
N TYR A 294 6.23 14.04 10.18
CA TYR A 294 7.15 14.34 9.07
C TYR A 294 6.44 14.92 7.86
N THR A 295 7.21 15.45 6.91
CA THR A 295 6.75 15.72 5.54
C THR A 295 6.91 14.46 4.67
N ILE A 296 6.22 14.39 3.52
CA ILE A 296 6.40 13.28 2.56
C ILE A 296 7.86 13.21 2.11
N ASP A 297 8.45 14.34 1.72
CA ASP A 297 9.84 14.41 1.27
C ASP A 297 10.82 13.91 2.35
N GLY A 298 10.65 14.37 3.60
CA GLY A 298 11.48 13.94 4.72
C GLY A 298 11.38 12.45 5.01
N TRP A 299 10.16 11.90 5.00
CA TRP A 299 9.96 10.47 5.19
C TRP A 299 10.58 9.65 4.06
N VAL A 300 10.36 10.06 2.81
CA VAL A 300 10.86 9.37 1.61
C VAL A 300 12.39 9.40 1.57
N GLY A 301 13.01 10.56 1.86
CA GLY A 301 14.47 10.69 1.92
C GLY A 301 15.11 9.72 2.93
N ASN A 302 14.51 9.61 4.11
CA ASN A 302 14.93 8.64 5.13
C ASN A 302 14.71 7.19 4.67
N PHE A 303 13.53 6.88 4.14
CA PHE A 303 13.23 5.53 3.64
C PHE A 303 14.21 5.10 2.56
N GLU A 304 14.44 5.93 1.55
CA GLU A 304 15.36 5.61 0.45
C GLU A 304 16.80 5.42 0.95
N SER A 305 17.23 6.22 1.92
CA SER A 305 18.53 6.09 2.57
C SER A 305 18.67 4.75 3.31
N TYR A 306 17.65 4.33 4.07
CA TYR A 306 17.65 3.05 4.78
C TYR A 306 17.55 1.86 3.82
N LEU A 307 16.76 1.97 2.75
CA LEU A 307 16.69 0.94 1.70
C LEU A 307 18.05 0.74 1.03
N LYS A 308 18.71 1.82 0.60
CA LYS A 308 20.07 1.78 0.04
C LYS A 308 21.07 1.20 1.03
N SER A 309 20.91 1.49 2.32
CA SER A 309 21.75 0.89 3.37
C SER A 309 21.57 -0.63 3.42
N ALA A 310 20.34 -1.13 3.47
CA ALA A 310 20.04 -2.55 3.48
C ALA A 310 20.55 -3.25 2.20
N MET A 311 20.35 -2.64 1.04
CA MET A 311 20.86 -3.13 -0.24
C MET A 311 22.38 -3.20 -0.26
N SER A 312 23.07 -2.23 0.34
CA SER A 312 24.53 -2.24 0.48
C SER A 312 25.03 -3.40 1.34
N TYR A 313 24.42 -3.61 2.52
CA TYR A 313 24.77 -4.72 3.40
C TYR A 313 24.50 -6.09 2.76
N THR A 314 23.50 -6.20 1.91
CA THR A 314 23.13 -7.46 1.22
C THR A 314 23.80 -7.62 -0.14
N ASN A 315 24.70 -6.70 -0.52
CA ASN A 315 25.41 -6.70 -1.81
C ASN A 315 24.47 -6.66 -3.02
N LYS A 316 23.40 -5.88 -2.95
CA LYS A 316 22.42 -5.69 -4.04
C LYS A 316 22.48 -4.26 -4.55
N LYS A 317 22.90 -4.07 -5.83
CA LYS A 317 22.96 -2.75 -6.47
C LYS A 317 21.61 -2.32 -7.03
N GLU A 318 20.85 -3.27 -7.56
CA GLU A 318 19.56 -3.02 -8.21
C GLU A 318 18.41 -3.47 -7.32
N LEU A 319 17.33 -2.68 -7.29
CA LEU A 319 16.13 -2.97 -6.49
C LEU A 319 15.56 -4.36 -6.78
N HIS A 320 15.45 -4.74 -8.07
CA HIS A 320 14.88 -6.03 -8.46
C HIS A 320 15.69 -7.23 -7.96
N ASN A 321 16.99 -7.06 -7.70
CA ASN A 321 17.84 -8.09 -7.10
C ASN A 321 17.71 -8.17 -5.58
N PHE A 322 17.23 -7.09 -4.94
CA PHE A 322 16.96 -7.06 -3.51
C PHE A 322 15.60 -7.71 -3.18
N ILE A 323 14.58 -7.42 -3.99
CA ILE A 323 13.21 -7.93 -3.79
C ILE A 323 13.19 -9.46 -3.86
N GLY A 324 12.97 -10.11 -2.70
CA GLY A 324 12.97 -11.57 -2.57
C GLY A 324 14.31 -12.26 -2.84
N GLY A 325 15.38 -11.47 -3.01
CA GLY A 325 16.71 -11.99 -3.39
C GLY A 325 17.74 -11.98 -2.25
N VAL A 326 17.30 -11.86 -1.01
CA VAL A 326 18.18 -11.81 0.18
C VAL A 326 17.75 -12.84 1.22
N HIS A 327 18.72 -13.27 2.04
CA HIS A 327 18.46 -14.18 3.13
C HIS A 327 18.01 -13.44 4.38
N TYR A 328 17.26 -14.12 5.23
CA TYR A 328 16.86 -13.62 6.54
C TYR A 328 16.94 -14.72 7.58
N ASN A 329 17.22 -14.33 8.82
CA ASN A 329 17.26 -15.21 9.98
C ASN A 329 16.01 -14.99 10.82
N ARG A 330 15.41 -16.06 11.32
CA ARG A 330 14.40 -15.97 12.38
C ARG A 330 15.08 -15.67 13.70
N ILE A 331 14.47 -14.80 14.49
CA ILE A 331 14.93 -14.39 15.80
C ILE A 331 13.86 -14.65 16.86
N THR A 332 14.29 -14.77 18.11
CA THR A 332 13.36 -14.90 19.24
C THR A 332 12.87 -13.52 19.68
N LEU A 333 11.73 -13.47 20.37
CA LEU A 333 11.22 -12.23 20.99
C LEU A 333 12.26 -11.57 21.90
N ASN A 334 13.08 -12.35 22.63
CA ASN A 334 14.14 -11.81 23.47
C ASN A 334 15.26 -11.16 22.65
N SER A 335 15.58 -11.70 21.48
CA SER A 335 16.54 -11.06 20.56
C SER A 335 15.95 -9.79 19.96
N PHE A 336 14.67 -9.80 19.55
CA PHE A 336 13.98 -8.63 19.03
C PHE A 336 14.01 -7.47 20.02
N ARG A 337 13.66 -7.70 21.29
CA ARG A 337 13.67 -6.67 22.36
C ARG A 337 15.01 -5.97 22.57
N ARG A 338 16.13 -6.58 22.17
CA ARG A 338 17.46 -5.93 22.22
C ARG A 338 17.66 -4.87 21.13
N PHE A 339 16.91 -4.97 20.03
CA PHE A 339 16.99 -4.05 18.89
C PHE A 339 15.84 -3.04 18.87
N ASP A 340 14.78 -3.28 19.64
CA ASP A 340 13.62 -2.36 19.77
C ASP A 340 13.98 -1.28 20.82
N LYS A 341 14.55 -0.15 20.32
CA LYS A 341 15.04 0.98 21.14
C LYS A 341 14.09 2.15 21.07
#